data_1c8efa130968616bcc1953d548cf8dbc
#
_entry.id   1c8efa130968616bcc1953d548cf8dbc
#
_cell.length_a   1.000
_cell.length_b   1.000
_cell.length_c   1.000
_cell.angle_alpha   90.00
_cell.angle_beta   90.00
_cell.angle_gamma   90.00
#
_symmetry.space_group_name_H-M   'P 1'
#
loop_
_entity.id
_entity.type
_entity.pdbx_description
1 polymer ?
#
loop_
_entity_poly.entity_id
_entity_poly.type
_entity_poly.pdbx_seq_one_letter_code
_entity_poly.pdbx_strand_id
1 'polypeptide(L)'
;MEYILSLRNRYKYITNEHHFLSTKYDPHELLVFSTSLNRTLLSMTSQLQGLYPMSEEYCDNLNEYQLDKSNPDVDTNYEEIQEELTRIGNSSLPNYMTIIPIHMIHSSEKKIVNYDNSKCKPNVEKVTNKNIEEKQTIIDCVNSFKTKYSENLTRILPKNFEYNFDSIDKLCDVIIVDKTEQKTLHYFFEKTNFDRTPFINDCLEVLKLHFRDRLFGDDKKEIILFEVSAVLREMVHYIKQRVDADIKREKIEENIADFSRPKMVIISGHDTTLAAQILFIIKFFNLKYEFELPDYSAQTAFEVSREKKNDMKLEYSDYNVHYYFNDKCILDVKLDKFIETIENNIWTQEQINRYCEYGDIGSDSDSDEESQRNLIILIGLISAAAIALILFIVIICLCVKICKKKQKDRASMDSDKLLNE
;
A
#
# COMPACT_ATOMS: atom_id res chain seq x y z
N MET A 1 -2.05 24.48 2.65
CA MET A 1 -0.94 25.08 3.45
C MET A 1 -1.18 24.93 4.94
N GLU A 2 -2.36 25.28 5.49
CA GLU A 2 -2.70 25.08 6.93
C GLU A 2 -2.54 23.63 7.40
N TYR A 3 -2.96 22.69 6.59
CA TYR A 3 -2.90 21.26 6.92
C TYR A 3 -1.45 20.70 6.97
N ILE A 4 -0.59 21.18 6.09
CA ILE A 4 0.84 20.81 6.06
C ILE A 4 1.55 21.35 7.29
N LEU A 5 1.16 22.56 7.73
CA LEU A 5 1.59 23.15 8.99
C LEU A 5 1.04 22.35 10.20
N SER A 6 -0.14 21.72 10.08
CA SER A 6 -0.70 20.90 11.17
C SER A 6 0.08 19.60 11.36
N LEU A 7 0.46 18.89 10.30
CA LEU A 7 1.35 17.73 10.38
C LEU A 7 2.69 18.09 11.03
N ARG A 8 3.30 19.18 10.59
CA ARG A 8 4.54 19.69 11.16
C ARG A 8 4.37 20.06 12.63
N ASN A 9 3.27 20.72 13.00
CA ASN A 9 2.98 21.14 14.37
C ASN A 9 2.55 19.98 15.25
N ARG A 10 1.74 19.04 14.74
CA ARG A 10 1.29 17.86 15.47
C ARG A 10 2.46 17.02 15.91
N TYR A 11 3.35 16.76 15.00
CA TYR A 11 4.46 15.90 15.30
C TYR A 11 5.66 16.67 15.85
N LYS A 12 5.67 18.02 15.85
CA LYS A 12 6.79 18.86 16.35
C LYS A 12 8.16 18.30 15.94
N TYR A 13 8.22 17.66 14.80
CA TYR A 13 9.26 16.72 14.42
C TYR A 13 10.57 17.40 14.09
N ILE A 14 10.49 18.66 13.72
CA ILE A 14 11.64 19.40 13.22
C ILE A 14 12.04 20.54 14.16
N THR A 15 11.23 20.90 15.16
CA THR A 15 11.45 22.15 15.92
C THR A 15 11.67 22.01 17.42
N ASN A 16 11.68 20.82 18.03
CA ASN A 16 11.88 20.62 19.47
C ASN A 16 13.11 19.78 19.80
N GLU A 17 13.63 19.90 21.02
CA GLU A 17 14.82 19.20 21.55
C GLU A 17 14.80 17.66 21.44
N HIS A 18 13.67 17.07 21.05
CA HIS A 18 13.50 15.63 20.81
C HIS A 18 12.97 15.39 19.40
N HIS A 19 13.78 15.67 18.40
CA HIS A 19 13.45 15.47 17.00
C HIS A 19 13.17 14.00 16.70
N PHE A 20 11.95 13.70 16.23
CA PHE A 20 11.62 12.37 15.73
C PHE A 20 12.29 12.13 14.36
N LEU A 21 12.20 13.09 13.46
CA LEU A 21 12.95 13.15 12.23
C LEU A 21 14.05 14.19 12.33
N SER A 22 15.15 13.96 11.61
CA SER A 22 16.24 14.93 11.51
C SER A 22 15.79 16.20 10.82
N THR A 23 16.42 17.33 11.15
CA THR A 23 16.11 18.63 10.55
C THR A 23 16.31 18.59 9.04
N LYS A 24 17.40 17.98 8.58
CA LYS A 24 17.62 17.67 7.17
C LYS A 24 17.05 16.31 6.83
N TYR A 25 16.61 16.11 5.60
CA TYR A 25 16.11 14.84 5.13
C TYR A 25 17.16 13.75 5.27
N ASP A 26 16.77 12.68 5.96
CA ASP A 26 17.57 11.47 6.09
C ASP A 26 16.79 10.29 5.47
N PRO A 27 17.32 9.63 4.43
CA PRO A 27 16.66 8.51 3.78
C PRO A 27 16.49 7.27 4.70
N HIS A 28 17.25 7.17 5.80
CA HIS A 28 17.07 6.11 6.78
C HIS A 28 15.87 6.33 7.71
N GLU A 29 15.39 7.57 7.80
CA GLU A 29 14.32 7.94 8.71
C GLU A 29 12.95 7.98 8.04
N LEU A 30 12.88 8.38 6.75
CA LEU A 30 11.64 8.63 6.05
C LEU A 30 11.57 7.87 4.73
N LEU A 31 10.56 7.01 4.62
CA LEU A 31 10.23 6.28 3.40
C LEU A 31 8.87 6.73 2.87
N VAL A 32 8.80 7.04 1.58
CA VAL A 32 7.61 7.65 0.98
C VAL A 32 7.15 6.84 -0.23
N PHE A 33 5.88 6.49 -0.23
CA PHE A 33 5.21 5.81 -1.33
C PHE A 33 4.04 6.63 -1.87
N SER A 34 3.76 6.47 -3.16
CA SER A 34 2.55 7.02 -3.79
C SER A 34 2.05 6.10 -4.88
N THR A 35 0.76 6.11 -5.11
CA THR A 35 0.21 5.52 -6.35
C THR A 35 0.71 6.34 -7.55
N SER A 36 0.69 5.72 -8.74
CA SER A 36 1.20 6.32 -9.99
C SER A 36 0.29 7.41 -10.58
N LEU A 37 -0.77 7.83 -9.88
CA LEU A 37 -1.66 8.88 -10.35
C LEU A 37 -1.10 10.27 -10.08
N ASN A 38 -1.21 11.18 -11.05
CA ASN A 38 -0.69 12.55 -10.91
C ASN A 38 -1.21 13.27 -9.66
N ARG A 39 -2.50 13.10 -9.31
CA ARG A 39 -3.08 13.74 -8.14
C ARG A 39 -2.45 13.30 -6.82
N THR A 40 -2.12 11.99 -6.68
CA THR A 40 -1.48 11.46 -5.46
C THR A 40 -0.01 11.86 -5.38
N LEU A 41 0.71 11.88 -6.51
CA LEU A 41 2.10 12.36 -6.58
C LEU A 41 2.19 13.85 -6.23
N LEU A 42 1.31 14.68 -6.78
CA LEU A 42 1.29 16.12 -6.48
C LEU A 42 0.91 16.38 -5.02
N SER A 43 -0.06 15.64 -4.48
CA SER A 43 -0.45 15.71 -3.08
C SER A 43 0.72 15.37 -2.16
N MET A 44 1.42 14.26 -2.46
CA MET A 44 2.61 13.85 -1.69
C MET A 44 3.74 14.89 -1.78
N THR A 45 4.05 15.36 -2.98
CA THR A 45 5.07 16.41 -3.17
C THR A 45 4.76 17.63 -2.33
N SER A 46 3.49 18.06 -2.31
CA SER A 46 3.06 19.21 -1.49
C SER A 46 3.21 18.95 0.01
N GLN A 47 2.91 17.74 0.47
CA GLN A 47 3.11 17.35 1.88
C GLN A 47 4.59 17.37 2.27
N LEU A 48 5.46 16.83 1.40
CA LEU A 48 6.90 16.78 1.66
C LEU A 48 7.52 18.18 1.67
N GLN A 49 7.07 19.09 0.81
CA GLN A 49 7.49 20.49 0.85
C GLN A 49 7.04 21.22 2.13
N GLY A 50 5.96 20.76 2.76
CA GLY A 50 5.55 21.29 4.07
C GLY A 50 6.33 20.67 5.21
N LEU A 51 6.73 19.41 5.09
CA LEU A 51 7.55 18.70 6.08
C LEU A 51 9.00 19.24 6.07
N TYR A 52 9.57 19.43 4.89
CA TYR A 52 10.90 20.01 4.66
C TYR A 52 10.76 21.23 3.74
N PRO A 53 10.39 22.40 4.29
CA PRO A 53 10.17 23.59 3.50
C PRO A 53 11.48 24.10 2.90
N MET A 54 11.35 24.85 1.80
CA MET A 54 12.49 25.48 1.14
C MET A 54 13.10 26.53 2.06
N SER A 55 14.14 26.18 2.78
CA SER A 55 14.94 27.11 3.58
C SER A 55 16.34 26.55 3.81
N GLU A 56 17.26 27.44 4.12
CA GLU A 56 18.66 27.10 4.40
C GLU A 56 18.81 26.07 5.55
N GLU A 57 17.89 26.05 6.51
CA GLU A 57 17.86 25.14 7.63
C GLU A 57 17.65 23.67 7.22
N TYR A 58 16.87 23.43 6.15
CA TYR A 58 16.43 22.08 5.74
C TYR A 58 17.16 21.53 4.52
N CYS A 59 17.91 22.34 3.79
CA CYS A 59 18.64 21.89 2.63
C CYS A 59 20.10 21.51 2.94
N ASP A 60 20.68 20.75 2.05
CA ASP A 60 22.13 20.53 2.04
C ASP A 60 22.82 21.66 1.31
N ASN A 61 23.91 22.13 1.90
CA ASN A 61 24.81 23.07 1.25
C ASN A 61 25.94 22.31 0.55
N LEU A 62 26.50 22.92 -0.48
CA LEU A 62 27.71 22.44 -1.09
C LEU A 62 28.82 22.37 -0.04
N ASN A 63 29.52 21.25 0.04
CA ASN A 63 30.60 21.06 0.99
C ASN A 63 31.89 21.73 0.51
N GLU A 64 32.86 21.89 1.42
CA GLU A 64 34.14 22.54 1.10
C GLU A 64 34.87 21.87 -0.07
N TYR A 65 34.80 20.52 -0.16
CA TYR A 65 35.42 19.79 -1.27
C TYR A 65 34.78 20.09 -2.62
N GLN A 66 33.45 20.21 -2.65
CA GLN A 66 32.73 20.56 -3.90
C GLN A 66 33.02 21.99 -4.37
N LEU A 67 33.42 22.86 -3.44
CA LEU A 67 33.78 24.26 -3.70
C LEU A 67 35.31 24.47 -3.79
N ASP A 68 36.10 23.42 -3.55
CA ASP A 68 37.54 23.51 -3.55
C ASP A 68 38.09 23.64 -4.97
N LYS A 69 38.90 24.65 -5.18
CA LYS A 69 39.62 24.92 -6.45
C LYS A 69 40.58 23.80 -6.88
N SER A 70 40.98 22.91 -5.94
CA SER A 70 41.77 21.73 -6.26
C SER A 70 40.98 20.65 -6.99
N ASN A 71 39.64 20.70 -6.98
CA ASN A 71 38.79 19.84 -7.78
C ASN A 71 38.89 20.24 -9.25
N PRO A 72 39.32 19.37 -10.18
CA PRO A 72 39.50 19.71 -11.59
C PRO A 72 38.24 20.25 -12.26
N ASP A 73 37.05 19.77 -11.85
CA ASP A 73 35.79 20.23 -12.40
C ASP A 73 35.43 21.64 -11.91
N VAL A 74 35.91 22.03 -10.75
CA VAL A 74 35.72 23.37 -10.18
C VAL A 74 36.79 24.34 -10.68
N ASP A 75 38.06 23.90 -10.82
CA ASP A 75 39.17 24.76 -11.22
C ASP A 75 38.98 25.36 -12.62
N THR A 76 38.45 24.57 -13.57
CA THR A 76 38.22 25.04 -14.96
C THR A 76 37.17 26.13 -15.09
N ASN A 77 36.21 26.19 -14.19
CA ASN A 77 35.05 27.11 -14.24
C ASN A 77 34.85 27.87 -12.92
N TYR A 78 35.91 28.02 -12.13
CA TYR A 78 35.81 28.51 -10.75
C TYR A 78 35.15 29.90 -10.63
N GLU A 79 35.54 30.83 -11.51
CA GLU A 79 35.01 32.21 -11.48
C GLU A 79 33.51 32.20 -11.82
N GLU A 80 33.09 31.45 -12.85
CA GLU A 80 31.72 31.31 -13.27
C GLU A 80 30.86 30.65 -12.18
N ILE A 81 31.40 29.61 -11.53
CA ILE A 81 30.75 28.96 -10.40
C ILE A 81 30.57 29.93 -9.22
N GLN A 82 31.58 30.74 -8.89
CA GLN A 82 31.47 31.72 -7.81
C GLN A 82 30.47 32.84 -8.12
N GLU A 83 30.39 33.28 -9.37
CA GLU A 83 29.33 34.23 -9.79
C GLU A 83 27.94 33.63 -9.63
N GLU A 84 27.73 32.37 -10.06
CA GLU A 84 26.46 31.67 -9.88
C GLU A 84 26.13 31.43 -8.41
N LEU A 85 27.07 31.01 -7.57
CA LEU A 85 26.88 30.84 -6.13
C LEU A 85 26.49 32.15 -5.45
N THR A 86 27.05 33.27 -5.91
CA THR A 86 26.65 34.60 -5.42
C THR A 86 25.21 34.93 -5.78
N ARG A 87 24.74 34.46 -6.93
CA ARG A 87 23.38 34.69 -7.44
C ARG A 87 22.32 33.78 -6.82
N ILE A 88 22.64 32.46 -6.63
CA ILE A 88 21.67 31.43 -6.21
C ILE A 88 21.88 30.90 -4.79
N GLY A 89 23.00 31.26 -4.13
CA GLY A 89 23.39 30.78 -2.80
C GLY A 89 24.17 29.47 -2.84
N ASN A 90 24.63 29.02 -1.67
CA ASN A 90 25.47 27.84 -1.49
C ASN A 90 24.66 26.53 -1.37
N SER A 91 23.37 26.55 -1.62
CA SER A 91 22.57 25.32 -1.51
C SER A 91 22.89 24.38 -2.67
N SER A 92 22.93 23.07 -2.38
CA SER A 92 23.17 22.02 -3.39
C SER A 92 22.08 21.98 -4.47
N LEU A 93 20.91 22.55 -4.21
CA LEU A 93 19.80 22.69 -5.13
C LEU A 93 19.26 24.13 -5.13
N PRO A 94 18.76 24.63 -6.28
CA PRO A 94 18.22 25.98 -6.37
C PRO A 94 17.12 26.25 -5.35
N ASN A 95 17.07 27.48 -4.82
CA ASN A 95 16.05 27.95 -3.88
C ASN A 95 15.94 27.12 -2.59
N TYR A 96 17.02 26.53 -2.11
CA TYR A 96 17.05 25.70 -0.89
C TYR A 96 16.06 24.53 -0.94
N MET A 97 15.86 23.96 -2.12
CA MET A 97 14.94 22.83 -2.31
C MET A 97 15.54 21.54 -1.72
N THR A 98 14.72 20.77 -1.02
CA THR A 98 15.04 19.39 -0.63
C THR A 98 14.25 18.44 -1.52
N ILE A 99 14.94 17.52 -2.21
CA ILE A 99 14.30 16.47 -3.01
C ILE A 99 14.19 15.21 -2.16
N ILE A 100 12.95 14.81 -1.88
CA ILE A 100 12.66 13.57 -1.18
C ILE A 100 12.14 12.56 -2.20
N PRO A 101 12.80 11.39 -2.34
CA PRO A 101 12.37 10.35 -3.26
C PRO A 101 10.95 9.86 -2.92
N ILE A 102 10.08 9.81 -3.93
CA ILE A 102 8.75 9.20 -3.84
C ILE A 102 8.79 7.90 -4.63
N HIS A 103 8.65 6.77 -3.94
CA HIS A 103 8.58 5.46 -4.56
C HIS A 103 7.18 5.24 -5.13
N MET A 104 7.11 5.15 -6.45
CA MET A 104 5.84 4.89 -7.11
C MET A 104 5.46 3.41 -6.98
N ILE A 105 4.26 3.18 -6.48
CA ILE A 105 3.64 1.85 -6.46
C ILE A 105 2.96 1.66 -7.82
N HIS A 106 3.54 0.82 -8.66
CA HIS A 106 2.95 0.53 -9.95
C HIS A 106 1.72 -0.38 -9.78
N SER A 107 0.68 -0.13 -10.56
CA SER A 107 -0.57 -0.93 -10.53
C SER A 107 -0.36 -2.42 -10.78
N SER A 108 0.71 -2.81 -11.47
CA SER A 108 1.11 -4.20 -11.66
C SER A 108 1.82 -4.82 -10.44
N GLU A 109 2.38 -3.98 -9.56
CA GLU A 109 3.03 -4.41 -8.33
C GLU A 109 2.03 -4.44 -7.17
N LYS A 110 1.07 -5.28 -7.22
CA LYS A 110 -0.03 -5.59 -6.30
C LYS A 110 0.28 -5.48 -4.77
N LYS A 111 1.28 -4.70 -4.36
CA LYS A 111 1.85 -4.81 -3.03
C LYS A 111 1.25 -3.89 -1.98
N ILE A 112 0.79 -2.69 -2.31
CA ILE A 112 0.47 -1.73 -1.25
C ILE A 112 -0.87 -1.01 -1.41
N VAL A 113 -1.30 -0.59 -2.60
CA VAL A 113 -2.55 0.17 -2.76
C VAL A 113 -3.20 -0.11 -4.10
N ASN A 114 -4.49 -0.27 -4.02
CA ASN A 114 -5.50 -0.28 -5.08
C ASN A 114 -5.24 -1.06 -6.38
N TYR A 115 -6.12 -2.00 -6.59
CA TYR A 115 -6.18 -2.86 -7.76
C TYR A 115 -6.83 -2.16 -8.95
N ASP A 116 -6.09 -1.36 -9.68
CA ASP A 116 -6.47 -0.99 -11.03
C ASP A 116 -5.97 -2.04 -12.03
N ASN A 117 -6.37 -3.29 -11.80
CA ASN A 117 -6.05 -4.38 -12.71
C ASN A 117 -7.28 -4.68 -13.55
N SER A 118 -7.17 -4.54 -14.86
CA SER A 118 -8.26 -4.81 -15.80
C SER A 118 -8.85 -6.23 -15.68
N LYS A 119 -8.11 -7.18 -15.12
CA LYS A 119 -8.58 -8.55 -14.84
C LYS A 119 -9.38 -8.65 -13.53
N CYS A 120 -9.04 -7.84 -12.54
CA CYS A 120 -9.64 -7.85 -11.22
C CYS A 120 -10.95 -7.07 -11.19
N LYS A 121 -10.98 -5.92 -11.85
CA LYS A 121 -12.09 -4.98 -11.85
C LYS A 121 -13.46 -5.60 -12.12
N PRO A 122 -13.65 -6.46 -13.13
CA PRO A 122 -14.96 -7.06 -13.41
C PRO A 122 -15.52 -7.90 -12.26
N ASN A 123 -14.66 -8.61 -11.52
CA ASN A 123 -15.09 -9.44 -10.39
C ASN A 123 -15.41 -8.58 -9.16
N VAL A 124 -14.58 -7.58 -8.89
CA VAL A 124 -14.84 -6.61 -7.82
C VAL A 124 -16.13 -5.84 -8.10
N GLU A 125 -16.35 -5.35 -9.32
CA GLU A 125 -17.57 -4.66 -9.71
C GLU A 125 -18.80 -5.57 -9.57
N LYS A 126 -18.70 -6.86 -9.93
CA LYS A 126 -19.79 -7.82 -9.77
C LYS A 126 -20.21 -7.98 -8.30
N VAL A 127 -19.24 -8.10 -7.39
CA VAL A 127 -19.51 -8.21 -5.95
C VAL A 127 -20.02 -6.88 -5.39
N THR A 128 -19.40 -5.76 -5.81
CA THR A 128 -19.80 -4.42 -5.38
C THR A 128 -21.23 -4.09 -5.77
N ASN A 129 -21.64 -4.47 -6.98
CA ASN A 129 -22.98 -4.17 -7.49
C ASN A 129 -24.06 -5.19 -7.07
N LYS A 130 -23.65 -6.29 -6.42
CA LYS A 130 -24.60 -7.29 -5.95
C LYS A 130 -25.53 -6.70 -4.89
N ASN A 131 -26.85 -6.75 -5.13
CA ASN A 131 -27.92 -6.33 -4.21
C ASN A 131 -27.91 -4.83 -3.79
N ILE A 132 -27.25 -3.94 -4.56
CA ILE A 132 -27.21 -2.50 -4.21
C ILE A 132 -28.56 -1.86 -4.33
N GLU A 133 -29.26 -2.12 -5.45
CA GLU A 133 -30.58 -1.54 -5.71
C GLU A 133 -31.66 -2.04 -4.76
N GLU A 134 -31.38 -3.13 -4.03
CA GLU A 134 -32.30 -3.75 -3.07
C GLU A 134 -32.14 -3.22 -1.62
N LYS A 135 -31.04 -2.49 -1.33
CA LYS A 135 -30.85 -1.94 0.01
C LYS A 135 -31.83 -0.81 0.28
N GLN A 136 -32.62 -0.96 1.33
CA GLN A 136 -33.65 0.03 1.70
C GLN A 136 -33.07 1.43 1.92
N THR A 137 -31.88 1.53 2.52
CA THR A 137 -31.17 2.80 2.74
C THR A 137 -30.87 3.54 1.43
N ILE A 138 -30.49 2.83 0.40
CA ILE A 138 -30.18 3.38 -0.93
C ILE A 138 -31.48 3.76 -1.65
N ILE A 139 -32.51 2.92 -1.58
CA ILE A 139 -33.86 3.20 -2.13
C ILE A 139 -34.42 4.49 -1.51
N ASP A 140 -34.37 4.61 -0.19
CA ASP A 140 -34.89 5.76 0.54
C ASP A 140 -34.09 7.04 0.18
N CYS A 141 -32.77 6.95 0.06
CA CYS A 141 -31.91 8.04 -0.37
C CYS A 141 -32.28 8.53 -1.77
N VAL A 142 -32.39 7.63 -2.76
CA VAL A 142 -32.77 7.96 -4.14
C VAL A 142 -34.16 8.61 -4.19
N ASN A 143 -35.13 8.05 -3.49
CA ASN A 143 -36.49 8.58 -3.44
C ASN A 143 -36.57 9.96 -2.78
N SER A 144 -35.85 10.15 -1.68
CA SER A 144 -35.76 11.43 -0.99
C SER A 144 -35.08 12.49 -1.90
N PHE A 145 -33.95 12.16 -2.51
CA PHE A 145 -33.23 13.06 -3.42
C PHE A 145 -34.09 13.44 -4.63
N LYS A 146 -34.72 12.46 -5.26
CA LYS A 146 -35.65 12.67 -6.38
C LYS A 146 -36.79 13.57 -5.98
N THR A 147 -37.46 13.33 -4.86
CA THR A 147 -38.60 14.12 -4.38
C THR A 147 -38.20 15.56 -4.10
N LYS A 148 -37.04 15.79 -3.48
CA LYS A 148 -36.57 17.14 -3.13
C LYS A 148 -36.09 17.96 -4.34
N TYR A 149 -35.44 17.31 -5.33
CA TYR A 149 -34.60 18.06 -6.26
C TYR A 149 -34.92 17.83 -7.74
N SER A 150 -35.70 16.82 -8.14
CA SER A 150 -35.91 16.45 -9.55
C SER A 150 -36.50 17.59 -10.40
N GLU A 151 -37.47 18.32 -9.89
CA GLU A 151 -38.17 19.38 -10.62
C GLU A 151 -37.17 20.48 -11.06
N ASN A 152 -36.29 20.89 -10.17
CA ASN A 152 -35.32 21.95 -10.43
C ASN A 152 -34.11 21.46 -11.21
N LEU A 153 -33.68 20.22 -10.97
CA LEU A 153 -32.54 19.62 -11.69
C LEU A 153 -32.85 19.36 -13.17
N THR A 154 -34.10 19.15 -13.56
CA THR A 154 -34.50 18.99 -14.97
C THR A 154 -34.17 20.23 -15.82
N ARG A 155 -33.92 21.39 -15.20
CA ARG A 155 -33.55 22.64 -15.90
C ARG A 155 -32.09 22.65 -16.37
N ILE A 156 -31.24 21.85 -15.76
CA ILE A 156 -29.79 21.86 -15.99
C ILE A 156 -29.22 20.51 -16.38
N LEU A 157 -29.85 19.43 -15.97
CA LEU A 157 -29.41 18.09 -16.29
C LEU A 157 -29.87 17.65 -17.69
N PRO A 158 -29.15 16.72 -18.32
CA PRO A 158 -29.59 16.12 -19.58
C PRO A 158 -31.01 15.53 -19.47
N LYS A 159 -31.78 15.58 -20.56
CA LYS A 159 -33.15 15.06 -20.58
C LYS A 159 -33.26 13.56 -20.27
N ASN A 160 -32.16 12.82 -20.50
CA ASN A 160 -32.04 11.41 -20.22
C ASN A 160 -31.37 11.10 -18.87
N PHE A 161 -31.31 12.09 -17.97
CA PHE A 161 -30.76 11.84 -16.64
C PHE A 161 -31.68 10.91 -15.85
N GLU A 162 -31.13 9.79 -15.45
CA GLU A 162 -31.82 8.79 -14.65
C GLU A 162 -31.58 9.03 -13.17
N TYR A 163 -32.67 9.13 -12.38
CA TYR A 163 -32.61 9.26 -10.93
C TYR A 163 -32.39 7.88 -10.28
N ASN A 164 -31.23 7.29 -10.54
CA ASN A 164 -30.72 6.12 -9.83
C ASN A 164 -29.55 6.53 -8.93
N PHE A 165 -29.09 5.63 -8.07
CA PHE A 165 -28.04 5.94 -7.10
C PHE A 165 -26.74 6.36 -7.79
N ASP A 166 -26.32 5.68 -8.85
CA ASP A 166 -25.08 5.97 -9.58
C ASP A 166 -25.04 7.37 -10.19
N SER A 167 -26.16 7.80 -10.75
CA SER A 167 -26.26 9.12 -11.36
C SER A 167 -26.27 10.24 -10.33
N ILE A 168 -26.97 10.01 -9.22
CA ILE A 168 -27.04 10.96 -8.10
C ILE A 168 -25.67 11.06 -7.41
N ASP A 169 -25.01 9.94 -7.18
CA ASP A 169 -23.68 9.85 -6.60
C ASP A 169 -22.65 10.65 -7.41
N LYS A 170 -22.58 10.43 -8.73
CA LYS A 170 -21.72 11.19 -9.64
C LYS A 170 -22.03 12.69 -9.64
N LEU A 171 -23.31 13.07 -9.59
CA LEU A 171 -23.69 14.48 -9.50
C LEU A 171 -23.19 15.08 -8.18
N CYS A 172 -23.39 14.37 -7.08
CA CYS A 172 -22.95 14.81 -5.76
C CYS A 172 -21.42 14.92 -5.67
N ASP A 173 -20.68 13.96 -6.24
CA ASP A 173 -19.22 14.00 -6.30
C ASP A 173 -18.73 15.27 -7.01
N VAL A 174 -19.24 15.57 -8.19
CA VAL A 174 -18.89 16.80 -8.93
C VAL A 174 -19.19 18.06 -8.10
N ILE A 175 -20.33 18.12 -7.43
CA ILE A 175 -20.71 19.28 -6.61
C ILE A 175 -19.79 19.47 -5.41
N ILE A 176 -19.39 18.39 -4.76
CA ILE A 176 -18.49 18.43 -3.60
C ILE A 176 -17.06 18.81 -4.05
N VAL A 177 -16.59 18.26 -5.19
CA VAL A 177 -15.31 18.64 -5.80
C VAL A 177 -15.29 20.15 -6.09
N ASP A 178 -16.28 20.65 -6.80
CA ASP A 178 -16.35 22.07 -7.18
C ASP A 178 -16.44 23.01 -5.96
N LYS A 179 -17.15 22.56 -4.90
CA LYS A 179 -17.18 23.27 -3.61
C LYS A 179 -15.80 23.35 -2.98
N THR A 180 -15.08 22.24 -2.95
CA THR A 180 -13.77 22.16 -2.30
C THR A 180 -12.71 22.94 -3.07
N GLU A 181 -12.74 22.88 -4.39
CA GLU A 181 -11.88 23.65 -5.29
C GLU A 181 -12.25 25.15 -5.36
N GLN A 182 -13.22 25.58 -4.56
CA GLN A 182 -13.73 26.95 -4.55
C GLN A 182 -14.17 27.47 -5.93
N LYS A 183 -14.54 26.54 -6.84
CA LYS A 183 -15.12 26.91 -8.12
C LYS A 183 -16.49 27.51 -7.93
N THR A 184 -16.86 28.40 -8.83
CA THR A 184 -18.16 29.09 -8.77
C THR A 184 -19.28 28.12 -9.10
N LEU A 185 -19.86 27.49 -8.06
CA LEU A 185 -21.15 26.81 -8.15
C LEU A 185 -22.34 27.77 -8.31
N HIS A 186 -22.05 29.07 -8.49
CA HIS A 186 -23.03 30.13 -8.56
C HIS A 186 -24.07 29.85 -9.65
N TYR A 187 -23.60 29.50 -10.86
CA TYR A 187 -24.50 29.18 -11.98
C TYR A 187 -25.41 27.99 -11.67
N PHE A 188 -24.89 26.95 -11.02
CA PHE A 188 -25.70 25.78 -10.63
C PHE A 188 -26.82 26.19 -9.67
N PHE A 189 -26.51 26.92 -8.59
CA PHE A 189 -27.48 27.31 -7.59
C PHE A 189 -28.46 28.39 -8.09
N GLU A 190 -28.01 29.33 -8.93
CA GLU A 190 -28.92 30.29 -9.58
C GLU A 190 -29.95 29.60 -10.48
N LYS A 191 -29.53 28.63 -11.27
CA LYS A 191 -30.42 27.91 -12.20
C LYS A 191 -31.37 26.96 -11.51
N THR A 192 -30.94 26.34 -10.41
CA THR A 192 -31.75 25.36 -9.66
C THR A 192 -32.62 25.99 -8.58
N ASN A 193 -32.26 27.17 -8.11
CA ASN A 193 -32.90 27.87 -6.99
C ASN A 193 -32.94 27.01 -5.70
N PHE A 194 -31.89 26.19 -5.49
CA PHE A 194 -31.74 25.41 -4.27
C PHE A 194 -31.16 26.23 -3.14
N ASP A 195 -31.62 25.94 -1.91
CA ASP A 195 -30.82 26.29 -0.74
C ASP A 195 -29.50 25.50 -0.76
N ARG A 196 -28.41 26.25 -0.77
CA ARG A 196 -27.06 25.71 -0.99
C ARG A 196 -26.67 24.72 0.10
N THR A 197 -26.89 25.06 1.35
CA THR A 197 -26.41 24.27 2.49
C THR A 197 -27.13 22.92 2.60
N PRO A 198 -28.47 22.83 2.59
CA PRO A 198 -29.17 21.54 2.61
C PRO A 198 -28.81 20.64 1.42
N PHE A 199 -28.69 21.21 0.22
CA PHE A 199 -28.34 20.42 -0.97
C PHE A 199 -26.93 19.78 -0.86
N ILE A 200 -25.94 20.57 -0.39
CA ILE A 200 -24.59 20.07 -0.17
C ILE A 200 -24.57 18.98 0.91
N ASN A 201 -25.33 19.19 2.01
CA ASN A 201 -25.40 18.18 3.07
C ASN A 201 -26.04 16.88 2.57
N ASP A 202 -27.11 16.94 1.78
CA ASP A 202 -27.72 15.76 1.17
C ASP A 202 -26.74 15.07 0.20
N CYS A 203 -25.92 15.82 -0.54
CA CYS A 203 -24.84 15.25 -1.37
C CYS A 203 -23.77 14.54 -0.54
N LEU A 204 -23.35 15.10 0.58
CA LEU A 204 -22.40 14.44 1.49
C LEU A 204 -22.97 13.13 2.06
N GLU A 205 -24.26 13.09 2.38
CA GLU A 205 -24.92 11.85 2.81
C GLU A 205 -24.98 10.80 1.69
N VAL A 206 -25.21 11.20 0.43
CA VAL A 206 -25.12 10.29 -0.73
C VAL A 206 -23.72 9.68 -0.84
N LEU A 207 -22.65 10.48 -0.77
CA LEU A 207 -21.29 10.01 -0.83
C LEU A 207 -20.95 9.11 0.38
N LYS A 208 -21.43 9.44 1.57
CA LYS A 208 -21.27 8.59 2.76
C LYS A 208 -21.92 7.21 2.57
N LEU A 209 -23.13 7.17 1.98
CA LEU A 209 -23.79 5.92 1.61
C LEU A 209 -23.02 5.12 0.56
N HIS A 210 -22.39 5.81 -0.41
CA HIS A 210 -21.54 5.16 -1.40
C HIS A 210 -20.43 4.35 -0.73
N PHE A 211 -19.68 4.94 0.18
CA PHE A 211 -18.58 4.25 0.88
C PHE A 211 -19.12 3.20 1.86
N ARG A 212 -20.03 3.59 2.75
CA ARG A 212 -20.50 2.74 3.85
C ARG A 212 -21.34 1.56 3.37
N ASP A 213 -22.31 1.80 2.49
CA ASP A 213 -23.32 0.79 2.16
C ASP A 213 -23.09 0.16 0.78
N ARG A 214 -22.55 0.92 -0.18
CA ARG A 214 -22.30 0.40 -1.52
C ARG A 214 -20.97 -0.31 -1.63
N LEU A 215 -19.87 0.34 -1.28
CA LEU A 215 -18.54 -0.27 -1.41
C LEU A 215 -18.25 -1.25 -0.27
N PHE A 216 -18.52 -0.86 0.97
CA PHE A 216 -18.03 -1.54 2.16
C PHE A 216 -19.11 -1.99 3.13
N GLY A 217 -20.35 -2.24 2.64
CA GLY A 217 -21.45 -2.68 3.49
C GLY A 217 -21.15 -3.96 4.28
N ASP A 218 -21.94 -4.23 5.32
CA ASP A 218 -21.73 -5.35 6.24
C ASP A 218 -21.64 -6.72 5.55
N ASP A 219 -22.38 -6.87 4.45
CA ASP A 219 -22.37 -8.02 3.56
C ASP A 219 -21.18 -8.07 2.60
N LYS A 220 -20.27 -7.10 2.65
CA LYS A 220 -19.14 -6.93 1.73
C LYS A 220 -17.78 -6.89 2.45
N LYS A 221 -17.67 -7.71 3.49
CA LYS A 221 -16.41 -7.85 4.25
C LYS A 221 -15.23 -8.12 3.34
N GLU A 222 -15.44 -8.92 2.29
CA GLU A 222 -14.41 -9.28 1.31
C GLU A 222 -13.82 -8.07 0.60
N ILE A 223 -14.64 -7.05 0.27
CA ILE A 223 -14.14 -5.85 -0.41
C ILE A 223 -13.26 -5.03 0.52
N ILE A 224 -13.63 -4.90 1.80
CA ILE A 224 -12.78 -4.24 2.80
C ILE A 224 -11.44 -4.97 2.86
N LEU A 225 -11.44 -6.29 3.01
CA LEU A 225 -10.21 -7.08 3.12
C LEU A 225 -9.37 -7.02 1.84
N PHE A 226 -10.03 -7.05 0.68
CA PHE A 226 -9.37 -6.87 -0.60
C PHE A 226 -8.61 -5.53 -0.70
N GLU A 227 -9.25 -4.44 -0.28
CA GLU A 227 -8.66 -3.09 -0.36
C GLU A 227 -7.54 -2.86 0.67
N VAL A 228 -7.64 -3.43 1.87
CA VAL A 228 -6.71 -3.09 2.97
C VAL A 228 -5.63 -4.10 3.22
N SER A 229 -5.79 -5.37 2.82
CA SER A 229 -4.88 -6.44 3.26
C SER A 229 -3.43 -6.18 2.84
N ALA A 230 -3.22 -5.66 1.64
CA ALA A 230 -1.88 -5.36 1.17
C ALA A 230 -1.23 -4.22 1.97
N VAL A 231 -1.92 -3.10 2.15
CA VAL A 231 -1.39 -1.94 2.87
C VAL A 231 -1.17 -2.23 4.35
N LEU A 232 -2.10 -2.95 5.00
CA LEU A 232 -1.95 -3.32 6.40
C LEU A 232 -0.80 -4.31 6.62
N ARG A 233 -0.57 -5.23 5.69
CA ARG A 233 0.56 -6.16 5.73
C ARG A 233 1.89 -5.42 5.69
N GLU A 234 2.04 -4.49 4.75
CA GLU A 234 3.25 -3.69 4.63
C GLU A 234 3.47 -2.81 5.87
N MET A 235 2.42 -2.21 6.41
CA MET A 235 2.51 -1.43 7.65
C MET A 235 2.97 -2.28 8.83
N VAL A 236 2.36 -3.44 9.04
CA VAL A 236 2.77 -4.38 10.09
C VAL A 236 4.21 -4.82 9.89
N HIS A 237 4.63 -5.04 8.63
CA HIS A 237 6.01 -5.38 8.29
C HIS A 237 7.00 -4.30 8.77
N TYR A 238 6.79 -3.02 8.42
CA TYR A 238 7.67 -1.93 8.87
C TYR A 238 7.64 -1.75 10.38
N ILE A 239 6.46 -1.83 11.01
CA ILE A 239 6.33 -1.76 12.46
C ILE A 239 7.15 -2.87 13.14
N LYS A 240 6.99 -4.13 12.69
CA LYS A 240 7.74 -5.28 13.24
C LYS A 240 9.24 -5.08 13.08
N GLN A 241 9.71 -4.73 11.91
CA GLN A 241 11.15 -4.52 11.66
C GLN A 241 11.74 -3.44 12.58
N ARG A 242 11.03 -2.32 12.75
CA ARG A 242 11.48 -1.23 13.62
C ARG A 242 11.47 -1.63 15.08
N VAL A 243 10.41 -2.29 15.56
CA VAL A 243 10.28 -2.74 16.95
C VAL A 243 11.27 -3.86 17.27
N ASP A 244 11.47 -4.82 16.35
CA ASP A 244 12.47 -5.87 16.52
C ASP A 244 13.88 -5.31 16.66
N ALA A 245 14.24 -4.29 15.88
CA ALA A 245 15.52 -3.61 16.00
C ALA A 245 15.66 -2.92 17.35
N ASP A 246 14.62 -2.27 17.85
CA ASP A 246 14.61 -1.63 19.18
C ASP A 246 14.73 -2.68 20.30
N ILE A 247 14.00 -3.78 20.23
CA ILE A 247 14.07 -4.90 21.18
C ILE A 247 15.47 -5.51 21.23
N LYS A 248 16.08 -5.74 20.08
CA LYS A 248 17.43 -6.31 19.97
C LYS A 248 18.53 -5.30 20.24
N ARG A 249 18.19 -4.00 20.37
CA ARG A 249 19.15 -2.89 20.47
C ARG A 249 20.18 -2.88 19.34
N GLU A 250 19.75 -3.27 18.15
CA GLU A 250 20.59 -3.24 16.94
C GLU A 250 20.94 -1.79 16.58
N LYS A 251 22.24 -1.54 16.36
CA LYS A 251 22.68 -0.26 15.80
C LYS A 251 22.37 -0.24 14.31
N ILE A 252 21.78 0.85 13.84
CA ILE A 252 21.64 1.12 12.41
C ILE A 252 23.04 1.52 11.90
N GLU A 253 23.56 0.81 10.90
CA GLU A 253 24.84 1.18 10.26
C GLU A 253 24.61 2.45 9.43
N GLU A 254 25.31 3.52 9.77
CA GLU A 254 25.14 4.85 9.16
C GLU A 254 25.55 4.91 7.68
N ASN A 255 26.31 3.93 7.19
CA ASN A 255 26.90 3.96 5.84
C ASN A 255 26.11 3.22 4.76
N ILE A 256 25.02 2.54 5.10
CA ILE A 256 24.17 1.81 4.16
C ILE A 256 22.73 2.31 4.33
N ALA A 257 22.14 2.79 3.24
CA ALA A 257 20.74 3.19 3.24
C ALA A 257 19.85 1.98 3.57
N ASP A 258 19.53 1.81 4.84
CA ASP A 258 18.63 0.76 5.32
C ASP A 258 17.18 1.24 5.33
N PHE A 259 16.55 1.16 4.16
CA PHE A 259 15.12 1.47 4.01
C PHE A 259 14.19 0.45 4.69
N SER A 260 14.73 -0.58 5.31
CA SER A 260 13.91 -1.60 5.99
C SER A 260 13.38 -1.14 7.35
N ARG A 261 13.98 -0.11 7.96
CA ARG A 261 13.67 0.33 9.32
C ARG A 261 13.42 1.83 9.46
N PRO A 262 12.63 2.45 8.58
CA PRO A 262 12.37 3.88 8.65
C PRO A 262 11.68 4.23 9.98
N LYS A 263 11.90 5.45 10.46
CA LYS A 263 11.13 5.99 11.59
C LYS A 263 9.70 6.32 11.17
N MET A 264 9.52 6.75 9.92
CA MET A 264 8.24 7.16 9.36
C MET A 264 8.07 6.60 7.95
N VAL A 265 6.91 6.04 7.67
CA VAL A 265 6.48 5.63 6.32
C VAL A 265 5.25 6.43 5.95
N ILE A 266 5.29 7.09 4.81
CA ILE A 266 4.15 7.84 4.28
C ILE A 266 3.66 7.17 3.00
N ILE A 267 2.35 6.94 2.90
CA ILE A 267 1.72 6.33 1.74
C ILE A 267 0.63 7.27 1.23
N SER A 268 0.80 7.85 0.04
CA SER A 268 -0.24 8.63 -0.62
C SER A 268 -1.11 7.72 -1.47
N GLY A 269 -2.38 7.65 -1.11
CA GLY A 269 -3.36 6.78 -1.73
C GLY A 269 -4.64 7.52 -2.12
N HIS A 270 -5.76 6.85 -1.94
CA HIS A 270 -7.09 7.29 -2.32
C HIS A 270 -8.04 7.28 -1.12
N ASP A 271 -9.12 8.03 -1.23
CA ASP A 271 -10.23 8.06 -0.28
C ASP A 271 -10.82 6.66 -0.03
N THR A 272 -10.94 5.84 -1.09
CA THR A 272 -11.37 4.43 -0.97
C THR A 272 -10.44 3.61 -0.08
N THR A 273 -9.12 3.82 -0.17
CA THR A 273 -8.14 3.13 0.68
C THR A 273 -8.29 3.56 2.14
N LEU A 274 -8.45 4.87 2.38
CA LEU A 274 -8.67 5.40 3.74
C LEU A 274 -10.01 4.90 4.31
N ALA A 275 -11.09 4.97 3.54
CA ALA A 275 -12.40 4.51 3.95
C ALA A 275 -12.39 3.02 4.34
N ALA A 276 -11.79 2.18 3.50
CA ALA A 276 -11.64 0.76 3.79
C ALA A 276 -10.80 0.49 5.05
N GLN A 277 -9.72 1.25 5.24
CA GLN A 277 -8.86 1.13 6.43
C GLN A 277 -9.61 1.53 7.71
N ILE A 278 -10.35 2.66 7.68
CA ILE A 278 -11.15 3.11 8.82
C ILE A 278 -12.22 2.07 9.16
N LEU A 279 -12.94 1.56 8.15
CA LEU A 279 -13.98 0.54 8.33
C LEU A 279 -13.39 -0.79 8.83
N PHE A 280 -12.21 -1.18 8.36
CA PHE A 280 -11.49 -2.33 8.91
C PHE A 280 -11.23 -2.14 10.42
N ILE A 281 -10.65 -1.04 10.80
CA ILE A 281 -10.33 -0.74 12.21
C ILE A 281 -11.60 -0.72 13.06
N ILE A 282 -12.66 -0.06 12.61
CA ILE A 282 -13.95 -0.04 13.32
C ILE A 282 -14.47 -1.46 13.52
N LYS A 283 -14.50 -2.27 12.47
CA LYS A 283 -15.13 -3.60 12.46
C LYS A 283 -14.31 -4.64 13.24
N PHE A 284 -13.02 -4.74 13.00
CA PHE A 284 -12.19 -5.81 13.57
C PHE A 284 -11.69 -5.52 14.99
N PHE A 285 -11.66 -4.25 15.38
CA PHE A 285 -11.42 -3.86 16.78
C PHE A 285 -12.72 -3.58 17.55
N ASN A 286 -13.90 -3.81 16.93
CA ASN A 286 -15.21 -3.67 17.54
C ASN A 286 -15.43 -2.28 18.19
N LEU A 287 -15.07 -1.24 17.45
CA LEU A 287 -15.14 0.14 17.94
C LEU A 287 -16.58 0.70 17.83
N LYS A 288 -16.99 1.43 18.85
CA LYS A 288 -18.22 2.26 18.81
C LYS A 288 -17.90 3.62 18.18
N TYR A 289 -17.44 3.62 16.94
CA TYR A 289 -17.10 4.82 16.20
C TYR A 289 -17.95 4.90 14.94
N GLU A 290 -18.61 6.04 14.72
CA GLU A 290 -19.38 6.25 13.51
C GLU A 290 -18.43 6.57 12.33
N PHE A 291 -18.60 5.88 11.21
CA PHE A 291 -17.81 6.12 10.01
C PHE A 291 -17.99 7.55 9.52
N GLU A 292 -16.90 8.25 9.39
CA GLU A 292 -16.81 9.58 8.79
C GLU A 292 -16.19 9.46 7.38
N LEU A 293 -16.78 10.16 6.42
CA LEU A 293 -16.28 10.21 5.05
C LEU A 293 -14.90 10.89 5.03
N PRO A 294 -13.87 10.28 4.41
CA PRO A 294 -12.60 10.96 4.23
C PRO A 294 -12.73 12.21 3.34
N ASP A 295 -12.44 13.37 3.91
CA ASP A 295 -12.39 14.63 3.18
C ASP A 295 -11.09 14.74 2.35
N TYR A 296 -11.00 15.79 1.52
CA TYR A 296 -9.75 16.12 0.86
C TYR A 296 -8.64 16.37 1.89
N SER A 297 -7.47 15.82 1.59
CA SER A 297 -6.32 15.82 2.50
C SER A 297 -6.53 15.05 3.81
N ALA A 298 -7.55 14.21 3.90
CA ALA A 298 -7.72 13.32 5.04
C ALA A 298 -6.53 12.35 5.17
N GLN A 299 -6.21 12.01 6.41
CA GLN A 299 -5.11 11.10 6.73
C GLN A 299 -5.49 10.10 7.81
N THR A 300 -4.85 8.95 7.75
CA THR A 300 -4.78 8.01 8.86
C THR A 300 -3.33 7.85 9.30
N ALA A 301 -3.10 7.66 10.58
CA ALA A 301 -1.76 7.43 11.11
C ALA A 301 -1.78 6.31 12.16
N PHE A 302 -0.77 5.44 12.09
CA PHE A 302 -0.45 4.47 13.12
C PHE A 302 0.81 4.94 13.84
N GLU A 303 0.65 5.35 15.08
CA GLU A 303 1.76 5.77 15.92
C GLU A 303 2.09 4.65 16.90
N VAL A 304 3.36 4.26 16.94
CA VAL A 304 3.85 3.26 17.89
C VAL A 304 4.61 3.97 18.98
N SER A 305 4.15 3.84 20.20
CA SER A 305 4.82 4.39 21.38
C SER A 305 5.29 3.27 22.31
N ARG A 306 6.35 3.53 23.07
CA ARG A 306 6.90 2.61 24.05
C ARG A 306 6.74 3.16 25.46
N GLU A 307 6.28 2.32 26.37
CA GLU A 307 6.33 2.64 27.79
C GLU A 307 7.78 2.70 28.28
N LYS A 308 8.13 3.73 29.06
CA LYS A 308 9.48 3.83 29.65
C LYS A 308 9.63 2.72 30.71
N LYS A 309 10.39 1.69 30.39
CA LYS A 309 10.83 0.67 31.34
C LYS A 309 12.34 0.73 31.47
N ASN A 310 12.83 0.83 32.73
CA ASN A 310 14.25 0.82 33.02
C ASN A 310 14.80 -0.61 32.91
N ASP A 311 15.79 -0.81 32.04
CA ASP A 311 16.69 -1.99 31.91
C ASP A 311 16.06 -3.41 31.80
N MET A 312 14.77 -3.55 31.59
CA MET A 312 14.13 -4.83 31.36
C MET A 312 14.24 -5.27 29.88
N LYS A 313 14.20 -6.59 29.66
CA LYS A 313 14.03 -7.15 28.33
C LYS A 313 12.71 -6.64 27.72
N LEU A 314 12.79 -5.99 26.58
CA LEU A 314 11.62 -5.45 25.87
C LEU A 314 10.89 -6.56 25.13
N GLU A 315 9.57 -6.46 25.09
CA GLU A 315 8.66 -7.36 24.35
C GLU A 315 7.61 -6.52 23.61
N TYR A 316 6.91 -7.10 22.65
CA TYR A 316 5.86 -6.39 21.87
C TYR A 316 4.76 -5.78 22.76
N SER A 317 4.43 -6.43 23.87
CA SER A 317 3.47 -5.93 24.87
C SER A 317 3.89 -4.63 25.59
N ASP A 318 5.18 -4.22 25.46
CA ASP A 318 5.67 -2.95 26.00
C ASP A 318 5.39 -1.75 25.10
N TYR A 319 4.87 -2.00 23.91
CA TYR A 319 4.51 -0.99 22.93
C TYR A 319 2.99 -0.85 22.82
N ASN A 320 2.54 0.37 22.50
CA ASN A 320 1.15 0.68 22.19
C ASN A 320 1.06 1.19 20.75
N VAL A 321 -0.05 0.89 20.09
CA VAL A 321 -0.42 1.45 18.79
C VAL A 321 -1.59 2.39 18.97
N HIS A 322 -1.42 3.61 18.51
CA HIS A 322 -2.46 4.62 18.45
C HIS A 322 -2.83 4.82 16.99
N TYR A 323 -4.10 4.57 16.64
CA TYR A 323 -4.58 4.84 15.28
C TYR A 323 -5.40 6.13 15.27
N TYR A 324 -4.97 7.02 14.41
CA TYR A 324 -5.61 8.32 14.23
C TYR A 324 -6.31 8.39 12.87
N PHE A 325 -7.47 9.01 12.87
CA PHE A 325 -8.11 9.55 11.68
C PHE A 325 -8.10 11.08 11.80
N ASN A 326 -7.44 11.75 10.88
CA ASN A 326 -7.06 13.15 11.00
C ASN A 326 -6.37 13.38 12.37
N ASP A 327 -6.89 14.27 13.22
CA ASP A 327 -6.30 14.57 14.53
C ASP A 327 -6.94 13.78 15.69
N LYS A 328 -7.87 12.89 15.39
CA LYS A 328 -8.61 12.14 16.39
C LYS A 328 -8.07 10.72 16.54
N CYS A 329 -7.57 10.39 17.72
CA CYS A 329 -7.24 9.02 18.07
C CYS A 329 -8.54 8.20 18.23
N ILE A 330 -8.71 7.17 17.42
CA ILE A 330 -9.91 6.31 17.45
C ILE A 330 -9.62 4.89 17.93
N LEU A 331 -8.34 4.49 18.00
CA LEU A 331 -7.91 3.22 18.60
C LEU A 331 -6.63 3.45 19.41
N ASP A 332 -6.59 2.84 20.59
CA ASP A 332 -5.40 2.72 21.43
C ASP A 332 -5.34 1.30 21.97
N VAL A 333 -4.30 0.55 21.60
CA VAL A 333 -4.21 -0.88 21.88
C VAL A 333 -2.75 -1.34 21.98
N LYS A 334 -2.48 -2.40 22.74
CA LYS A 334 -1.17 -3.03 22.78
C LYS A 334 -0.75 -3.56 21.42
N LEU A 335 0.54 -3.42 21.06
CA LEU A 335 1.08 -3.75 19.76
C LEU A 335 0.92 -5.25 19.42
N ASP A 336 1.15 -6.14 20.39
CA ASP A 336 0.96 -7.58 20.21
C ASP A 336 -0.48 -7.90 19.78
N LYS A 337 -1.47 -7.35 20.48
CA LYS A 337 -2.89 -7.51 20.14
C LYS A 337 -3.24 -6.85 18.80
N PHE A 338 -2.63 -5.72 18.48
CA PHE A 338 -2.83 -5.07 17.19
C PHE A 338 -2.37 -5.96 16.04
N ILE A 339 -1.14 -6.48 16.13
CA ILE A 339 -0.56 -7.37 15.14
C ILE A 339 -1.39 -8.65 14.99
N GLU A 340 -1.74 -9.29 16.11
CA GLU A 340 -2.57 -10.47 16.12
C GLU A 340 -3.91 -10.25 15.41
N THR A 341 -4.58 -9.12 15.71
CA THR A 341 -5.86 -8.79 15.09
C THR A 341 -5.71 -8.57 13.58
N ILE A 342 -4.66 -7.88 13.15
CA ILE A 342 -4.41 -7.64 11.72
C ILE A 342 -4.11 -8.98 11.03
N GLU A 343 -3.11 -9.74 11.50
CA GLU A 343 -2.64 -10.96 10.82
C GLU A 343 -3.70 -12.05 10.75
N ASN A 344 -4.57 -12.17 11.76
CA ASN A 344 -5.67 -13.13 11.76
C ASN A 344 -6.83 -12.77 10.83
N ASN A 345 -6.90 -11.53 10.35
CA ASN A 345 -8.05 -11.07 9.59
C ASN A 345 -7.73 -10.61 8.16
N ILE A 346 -6.50 -10.19 7.86
CA ILE A 346 -6.14 -9.80 6.49
C ILE A 346 -5.92 -11.00 5.59
N TRP A 347 -6.17 -10.80 4.30
CA TRP A 347 -5.90 -11.84 3.29
C TRP A 347 -4.42 -11.95 2.95
N THR A 348 -3.99 -13.16 2.62
CA THR A 348 -2.70 -13.41 1.98
C THR A 348 -2.68 -12.87 0.55
N GLN A 349 -1.50 -12.73 -0.04
CA GLN A 349 -1.38 -12.32 -1.43
C GLN A 349 -2.04 -13.31 -2.39
N GLU A 350 -2.03 -14.59 -2.04
CA GLU A 350 -2.67 -15.65 -2.82
C GLU A 350 -4.19 -15.52 -2.80
N GLN A 351 -4.79 -15.30 -1.63
CA GLN A 351 -6.21 -15.03 -1.48
C GLN A 351 -6.65 -13.79 -2.26
N ILE A 352 -5.86 -12.71 -2.21
CA ILE A 352 -6.10 -11.50 -3.00
C ILE A 352 -6.08 -11.81 -4.51
N ASN A 353 -5.08 -12.56 -4.96
CA ASN A 353 -4.96 -12.94 -6.37
C ASN A 353 -6.13 -13.81 -6.82
N ARG A 354 -6.53 -14.78 -6.01
CA ARG A 354 -7.65 -15.67 -6.27
C ARG A 354 -8.97 -14.89 -6.33
N TYR A 355 -9.21 -14.00 -5.36
CA TYR A 355 -10.39 -13.14 -5.39
C TYR A 355 -10.45 -12.25 -6.63
N CYS A 356 -9.30 -11.73 -7.03
CA CYS A 356 -9.15 -10.95 -8.25
C CYS A 356 -9.53 -11.74 -9.51
N GLU A 357 -9.12 -13.00 -9.59
CA GLU A 357 -9.32 -13.85 -10.76
C GLU A 357 -10.72 -14.47 -10.81
N TYR A 358 -11.23 -14.92 -9.67
CA TYR A 358 -12.47 -15.73 -9.61
C TYR A 358 -13.63 -15.04 -8.88
N GLY A 359 -13.40 -13.97 -8.12
CA GLY A 359 -14.41 -13.27 -7.31
C GLY A 359 -14.73 -13.96 -5.99
N ASP A 360 -13.92 -14.95 -5.59
CA ASP A 360 -13.98 -15.62 -4.29
C ASP A 360 -12.59 -15.98 -3.77
N ILE A 361 -12.45 -16.25 -2.48
CA ILE A 361 -11.17 -16.64 -1.87
C ILE A 361 -10.97 -18.17 -1.83
N GLY A 362 -11.97 -18.94 -2.24
CA GLY A 362 -11.98 -20.40 -2.04
C GLY A 362 -12.22 -20.79 -0.59
N SER A 363 -12.71 -22.00 -0.37
CA SER A 363 -12.73 -22.60 0.96
C SER A 363 -11.35 -23.18 1.27
N ASP A 364 -10.95 -23.23 2.55
CA ASP A 364 -9.69 -23.86 2.98
C ASP A 364 -9.57 -25.34 2.54
N SER A 365 -10.71 -25.99 2.21
CA SER A 365 -10.76 -27.33 1.62
C SER A 365 -10.12 -27.44 0.24
N ASP A 366 -10.10 -26.36 -0.56
CA ASP A 366 -9.55 -26.37 -1.92
C ASP A 366 -8.00 -26.26 -1.91
N SER A 367 -7.44 -25.60 -0.89
CA SER A 367 -5.98 -25.51 -0.70
C SER A 367 -5.39 -26.86 -0.30
N ASP A 368 -6.13 -27.65 0.48
CA ASP A 368 -5.73 -29.01 0.87
C ASP A 368 -5.83 -29.98 -0.30
N GLU A 369 -6.83 -29.86 -1.18
CA GLU A 369 -6.93 -30.69 -2.39
C GLU A 369 -5.83 -30.38 -3.40
N GLU A 370 -5.50 -29.11 -3.61
CA GLU A 370 -4.43 -28.71 -4.54
C GLU A 370 -3.06 -29.09 -3.99
N SER A 371 -2.84 -28.93 -2.70
CA SER A 371 -1.64 -29.39 -2.00
C SER A 371 -1.51 -30.92 -2.06
N GLN A 372 -2.60 -31.65 -1.88
CA GLN A 372 -2.62 -33.11 -2.03
C GLN A 372 -2.37 -33.56 -3.48
N ARG A 373 -2.96 -32.87 -4.48
CA ARG A 373 -2.70 -33.15 -5.91
C ARG A 373 -1.22 -32.94 -6.25
N ASN A 374 -0.64 -31.82 -5.81
CA ASN A 374 0.77 -31.50 -6.04
C ASN A 374 1.69 -32.53 -5.32
N LEU A 375 1.34 -32.99 -4.13
CA LEU A 375 2.05 -34.04 -3.41
C LEU A 375 1.96 -35.38 -4.14
N ILE A 376 0.80 -35.76 -4.67
CA ILE A 376 0.60 -36.98 -5.46
C ILE A 376 1.42 -36.94 -6.75
N ILE A 377 1.45 -35.81 -7.45
CA ILE A 377 2.27 -35.64 -8.66
C ILE A 377 3.76 -35.75 -8.31
N LEU A 378 4.21 -35.13 -7.23
CA LEU A 378 5.60 -35.23 -6.77
C LEU A 378 6.00 -36.64 -6.41
N ILE A 379 5.16 -37.38 -5.69
CA ILE A 379 5.38 -38.82 -5.36
C ILE A 379 5.41 -39.64 -6.64
N GLY A 380 4.54 -39.37 -7.61
CA GLY A 380 4.55 -40.03 -8.92
C GLY A 380 5.86 -39.81 -9.70
N LEU A 381 6.39 -38.58 -9.71
CA LEU A 381 7.67 -38.27 -10.35
C LEU A 381 8.86 -38.95 -9.66
N ILE A 382 8.90 -38.98 -8.33
CA ILE A 382 9.96 -39.63 -7.56
C ILE A 382 9.94 -41.14 -7.82
N SER A 383 8.75 -41.78 -7.84
CA SER A 383 8.63 -43.21 -8.10
C SER A 383 9.03 -43.57 -9.54
N ALA A 384 8.68 -42.76 -10.52
CA ALA A 384 9.13 -42.96 -11.90
C ALA A 384 10.65 -42.85 -12.05
N ALA A 385 11.28 -41.86 -11.39
CA ALA A 385 12.73 -41.73 -11.38
C ALA A 385 13.44 -42.92 -10.70
N ALA A 386 12.88 -43.44 -9.60
CA ALA A 386 13.41 -44.64 -8.93
C ALA A 386 13.34 -45.90 -9.81
N ILE A 387 12.22 -46.11 -10.53
CA ILE A 387 12.05 -47.21 -11.49
C ILE A 387 13.07 -47.07 -12.64
N ALA A 388 13.25 -45.88 -13.20
CA ALA A 388 14.23 -45.68 -14.25
C ALA A 388 15.66 -45.95 -13.80
N LEU A 389 16.01 -45.59 -12.56
CA LEU A 389 17.32 -45.89 -11.95
C LEU A 389 17.54 -47.40 -11.78
N ILE A 390 16.52 -48.14 -11.31
CA ILE A 390 16.58 -49.60 -11.16
C ILE A 390 16.79 -50.27 -12.53
N LEU A 391 16.02 -49.86 -13.56
CA LEU A 391 16.16 -50.36 -14.92
C LEU A 391 17.57 -50.11 -15.46
N PHE A 392 18.11 -48.92 -15.22
CA PHE A 392 19.47 -48.59 -15.63
C PHE A 392 20.54 -49.48 -14.98
N ILE A 393 20.40 -49.74 -13.69
CA ILE A 393 21.29 -50.67 -12.95
C ILE A 393 21.18 -52.08 -13.51
N VAL A 394 19.97 -52.58 -13.79
CA VAL A 394 19.76 -53.90 -14.37
C VAL A 394 20.42 -54.01 -15.76
N ILE A 395 20.29 -52.99 -16.59
CA ILE A 395 20.95 -52.94 -17.92
C ILE A 395 22.47 -53.00 -17.75
N ILE A 396 23.06 -52.23 -16.85
CA ILE A 396 24.50 -52.25 -16.59
C ILE A 396 24.92 -53.67 -16.12
N CYS A 397 24.18 -54.30 -15.20
CA CYS A 397 24.47 -55.65 -14.72
C CYS A 397 24.42 -56.68 -15.87
N LEU A 398 23.45 -56.59 -16.77
CA LEU A 398 23.35 -57.43 -17.96
C LEU A 398 24.52 -57.22 -18.93
N CYS A 399 24.89 -55.94 -19.19
CA CYS A 399 26.05 -55.64 -20.02
C CYS A 399 27.35 -56.22 -19.44
N VAL A 400 27.57 -56.10 -18.12
CA VAL A 400 28.73 -56.67 -17.43
C VAL A 400 28.74 -58.22 -17.53
N LYS A 401 27.59 -58.89 -17.37
CA LYS A 401 27.46 -60.35 -17.58
C LYS A 401 27.82 -60.76 -19.02
N ILE A 402 27.29 -60.02 -20.02
CA ILE A 402 27.56 -60.30 -21.42
C ILE A 402 29.08 -60.08 -21.71
N CYS A 403 29.69 -59.03 -21.22
CA CYS A 403 31.12 -58.78 -21.36
C CYS A 403 31.98 -59.92 -20.72
N LYS A 404 31.63 -60.33 -19.51
CA LYS A 404 32.31 -61.45 -18.83
C LYS A 404 32.18 -62.79 -19.57
N LYS A 405 30.98 -63.07 -20.18
CA LYS A 405 30.78 -64.24 -21.01
C LYS A 405 31.64 -64.19 -22.28
N LYS A 406 31.68 -63.07 -22.99
CA LYS A 406 32.54 -62.88 -24.20
C LYS A 406 34.03 -63.01 -23.86
N GLN A 407 34.49 -62.54 -22.71
CA GLN A 407 35.88 -62.74 -22.27
C GLN A 407 36.20 -64.22 -22.02
N LYS A 408 35.26 -64.96 -21.39
CA LYS A 408 35.39 -66.39 -21.09
C LYS A 408 35.44 -67.21 -22.39
N ASP A 409 34.55 -66.87 -23.36
CA ASP A 409 34.50 -67.53 -24.66
C ASP A 409 35.78 -67.26 -25.48
N ARG A 410 36.37 -66.08 -25.41
CA ARG A 410 37.67 -65.76 -26.04
C ARG A 410 38.82 -66.50 -25.38
N ALA A 411 38.86 -66.58 -24.04
CA ALA A 411 39.93 -67.32 -23.34
C ALA A 411 39.84 -68.85 -23.63
N SER A 412 38.64 -69.37 -23.87
CA SER A 412 38.47 -70.78 -24.33
C SER A 412 38.99 -71.00 -25.77
N MET A 413 38.69 -70.06 -26.67
CA MET A 413 39.21 -70.13 -28.07
C MET A 413 40.73 -70.03 -28.15
N ASP A 414 41.37 -69.23 -27.28
CA ASP A 414 42.82 -69.07 -27.29
C ASP A 414 43.51 -70.30 -26.64
N SER A 415 42.87 -71.01 -25.68
CA SER A 415 43.39 -72.26 -25.13
C SER A 415 43.31 -73.43 -26.12
N ASP A 416 42.24 -73.45 -26.96
CA ASP A 416 42.10 -74.47 -28.00
C ASP A 416 43.04 -74.27 -29.20
N LYS A 417 43.51 -73.03 -29.43
CA LYS A 417 44.58 -72.76 -30.41
C LYS A 417 45.96 -73.17 -29.93
N LEU A 418 46.26 -73.10 -28.65
CA LEU A 418 47.52 -73.46 -28.04
C LEU A 418 47.68 -74.98 -27.90
N LEU A 419 46.62 -75.77 -28.03
CA LEU A 419 46.64 -77.25 -27.96
C LEU A 419 46.79 -77.88 -29.35
N ASN A 420 46.71 -77.13 -30.43
CA ASN A 420 46.81 -77.61 -31.81
C ASN A 420 48.06 -77.11 -32.58
N GLU A 421 49.03 -76.45 -31.90
CA GLU A 421 50.40 -76.21 -32.31
C GLU A 421 51.38 -77.16 -31.53
#